data_6ecaaa10fc9416add05894d6cce8bdc4
#
_entry.id   6ecaaa10fc9416add05894d6cce8bdc4
#
_cell.length_a   1.000
_cell.length_b   1.000
_cell.length_c   1.000
_cell.angle_alpha   90.00
_cell.angle_beta   90.00
_cell.angle_gamma   90.00
#
_symmetry.space_group_name_H-M   'P 1'
#
loop_
_entity.id
_entity.type
_entity.pdbx_description
1 polymer ?
#
loop_
_entity_poly.entity_id
_entity_poly.type
_entity_poly.pdbx_seq_one_letter_code
_entity_poly.pdbx_strand_id
1 'polypeptide(L)'
;MNESGEELRKPAGFKEECRQDEEGQLIISGSLGEKQKAFLMAMTDMKSILVTGHDYQHSSLLVPAGTFSQKSASGFLKATVDTSLMLLYAMRSAAGDTLLFHSSTIVKDGKAYLFLGKSGTGKSTHSGLWLRHIEGTRLLNDDNPVVYVTPEGTPMVSGSPWSGKTPCYKNEEYPIGAIVQLRQAPENKIRKQTVIESYVSIKTSVSGKAWEKEIADGQHQTIEKLIGATRLYQLDCLPDAGAALLCSQTISL
;
A
#
# COMPACT_ATOMS: atom_id res chain seq x y z
N MET A 1 -13.92 -6.35 18.71
CA MET A 1 -13.38 -5.10 19.28
C MET A 1 -13.83 -5.00 20.72
N ASN A 2 -12.93 -4.68 21.63
CA ASN A 2 -13.21 -4.54 23.05
C ASN A 2 -12.81 -3.13 23.50
N GLU A 3 -13.64 -2.47 24.31
CA GLU A 3 -13.28 -1.22 24.98
C GLU A 3 -12.51 -1.53 26.27
N SER A 4 -11.35 -0.90 26.48
CA SER A 4 -10.63 -0.99 27.76
C SER A 4 -11.05 0.19 28.64
N GLY A 5 -11.42 -0.08 29.90
CA GLY A 5 -11.86 0.94 30.85
C GLY A 5 -10.75 1.87 31.36
N GLU A 6 -9.49 1.66 30.93
CA GLU A 6 -8.32 2.44 31.29
C GLU A 6 -7.68 3.09 30.07
N GLU A 7 -6.84 4.12 30.30
CA GLU A 7 -5.99 4.69 29.27
C GLU A 7 -5.17 3.56 28.61
N LEU A 8 -5.23 3.46 27.29
CA LEU A 8 -4.51 2.43 26.53
C LEU A 8 -3.00 2.58 26.73
N ARG A 9 -2.47 1.74 27.59
CA ARG A 9 -1.04 1.65 27.88
C ARG A 9 -0.39 0.59 27.00
N LYS A 10 0.92 0.77 26.77
CA LYS A 10 1.74 -0.26 26.12
C LYS A 10 1.56 -1.60 26.83
N PRO A 11 1.21 -2.70 26.14
CA PRO A 11 0.99 -3.99 26.77
C PRO A 11 2.23 -4.48 27.53
N ALA A 12 2.03 -5.11 28.68
CA ALA A 12 3.12 -5.72 29.43
C ALA A 12 3.84 -6.78 28.57
N GLY A 13 5.17 -6.76 28.55
CA GLY A 13 5.97 -7.69 27.74
C GLY A 13 6.09 -7.33 26.26
N PHE A 14 5.54 -6.20 25.80
CA PHE A 14 5.70 -5.75 24.42
C PHE A 14 7.16 -5.32 24.15
N LYS A 15 7.74 -5.90 23.11
CA LYS A 15 9.07 -5.56 22.58
C LYS A 15 8.92 -4.87 21.24
N GLU A 16 9.29 -3.58 21.17
CA GLU A 16 9.24 -2.78 19.96
C GLU A 16 10.26 -3.29 18.93
N GLU A 17 9.85 -3.50 17.70
CA GLU A 17 10.67 -3.95 16.58
C GLU A 17 10.76 -2.92 15.47
N CYS A 18 9.69 -2.16 15.25
CA CYS A 18 9.64 -1.14 14.21
C CYS A 18 8.73 0.03 14.61
N ARG A 19 9.11 1.22 14.16
CA ARG A 19 8.34 2.46 14.34
C ARG A 19 8.20 3.16 13.00
N GLN A 20 6.98 3.58 12.69
CA GLN A 20 6.64 4.36 11.52
C GLN A 20 5.82 5.57 11.97
N ASP A 21 6.27 6.75 11.62
CA ASP A 21 5.61 8.02 11.92
C ASP A 21 5.47 8.81 10.62
N GLU A 22 4.27 8.83 10.06
CA GLU A 22 3.98 9.45 8.78
C GLU A 22 2.63 10.16 8.81
N GLU A 23 2.59 11.38 8.33
CA GLU A 23 1.36 12.17 8.12
C GLU A 23 0.42 12.25 9.34
N GLY A 24 0.99 12.26 10.56
CA GLY A 24 0.21 12.34 11.80
C GLY A 24 -0.36 11.00 12.29
N GLN A 25 0.07 9.89 11.69
CA GLN A 25 -0.22 8.54 12.14
C GLN A 25 1.06 7.87 12.62
N LEU A 26 1.11 7.48 13.88
CA LEU A 26 2.20 6.70 14.47
C LEU A 26 1.77 5.23 14.58
N ILE A 27 2.57 4.33 14.01
CA ILE A 27 2.41 2.88 14.17
C ILE A 27 3.70 2.32 14.77
N ILE A 28 3.59 1.75 15.98
CA ILE A 28 4.68 1.03 16.63
C ILE A 28 4.31 -0.45 16.64
N SER A 29 5.13 -1.26 16.06
CA SER A 29 4.90 -2.70 15.94
C SER A 29 5.99 -3.51 16.61
N GLY A 30 5.63 -4.69 17.10
CA GLY A 30 6.55 -5.56 17.77
C GLY A 30 5.93 -6.85 18.28
N SER A 31 6.74 -7.64 18.97
CA SER A 31 6.33 -8.90 19.58
C SER A 31 5.67 -8.68 20.95
N LEU A 32 4.68 -9.51 21.25
CA LEU A 32 4.01 -9.58 22.54
C LEU A 32 4.11 -11.03 23.05
N GLY A 33 5.14 -11.30 23.84
CA GLY A 33 5.53 -12.66 24.19
C GLY A 33 6.03 -13.44 22.96
N GLU A 34 5.91 -14.78 23.00
CA GLU A 34 6.45 -15.66 21.97
C GLU A 34 5.47 -15.94 20.80
N LYS A 35 4.18 -15.71 21.01
CA LYS A 35 3.12 -16.17 20.08
C LYS A 35 2.27 -15.06 19.49
N GLN A 36 2.51 -13.81 19.84
CA GLN A 36 1.67 -12.71 19.38
C GLN A 36 2.50 -11.54 18.87
N LYS A 37 1.90 -10.78 17.98
CA LYS A 37 2.35 -9.48 17.52
C LYS A 37 1.37 -8.41 17.99
N ALA A 38 1.87 -7.21 18.20
CA ALA A 38 1.04 -6.06 18.52
C ALA A 38 1.44 -4.83 17.70
N PHE A 39 0.44 -4.05 17.33
CA PHE A 39 0.57 -2.77 16.63
C PHE A 39 -0.10 -1.70 17.48
N LEU A 40 0.70 -0.81 18.02
CA LEU A 40 0.23 0.36 18.75
C LEU A 40 0.06 1.48 17.72
N MET A 41 -1.18 1.91 17.52
CA MET A 41 -1.52 2.95 16.54
C MET A 41 -1.96 4.21 17.30
N ALA A 42 -1.38 5.36 16.95
CA ALA A 42 -1.84 6.65 17.44
C ALA A 42 -2.22 7.54 16.26
N MET A 43 -3.41 8.13 16.34
CA MET A 43 -3.95 9.04 15.35
C MET A 43 -4.50 10.26 16.10
N THR A 44 -3.95 11.43 15.85
CA THR A 44 -4.23 12.61 16.67
C THR A 44 -3.96 12.32 18.15
N ASP A 45 -4.93 12.52 19.03
CA ASP A 45 -4.81 12.30 20.49
C ASP A 45 -5.32 10.92 20.95
N MET A 46 -5.80 10.10 20.00
CA MET A 46 -6.37 8.79 20.34
C MET A 46 -5.43 7.64 19.96
N LYS A 47 -5.44 6.59 20.77
CA LYS A 47 -4.61 5.40 20.59
C LYS A 47 -5.47 4.16 20.45
N SER A 48 -4.99 3.18 19.69
CA SER A 48 -5.56 1.84 19.61
C SER A 48 -4.44 0.79 19.58
N ILE A 49 -4.78 -0.45 19.92
CA ILE A 49 -3.83 -1.55 19.93
C ILE A 49 -4.45 -2.73 19.18
N LEU A 50 -3.83 -3.12 18.09
CA LEU A 50 -4.15 -4.36 17.40
C LEU A 50 -3.23 -5.46 17.94
N VAL A 51 -3.80 -6.54 18.47
CA VAL A 51 -3.07 -7.74 18.88
C VAL A 51 -3.48 -8.88 17.97
N THR A 52 -2.51 -9.64 17.47
CA THR A 52 -2.75 -10.74 16.53
C THR A 52 -1.82 -11.92 16.81
N GLY A 53 -2.23 -13.13 16.41
CA GLY A 53 -1.33 -14.29 16.35
C GLY A 53 -0.28 -14.13 15.25
N HIS A 54 0.72 -14.98 15.23
CA HIS A 54 1.76 -15.00 14.16
C HIS A 54 1.20 -15.32 12.77
N ASP A 55 0.06 -16.01 12.71
CA ASP A 55 -0.62 -16.35 11.46
C ASP A 55 -1.53 -15.24 10.94
N TYR A 56 -1.70 -14.14 11.69
CA TYR A 56 -2.56 -13.00 11.38
C TYR A 56 -4.06 -13.36 11.14
N GLN A 57 -4.51 -14.53 11.60
CA GLN A 57 -5.90 -14.99 11.38
C GLN A 57 -6.84 -14.55 12.51
N HIS A 58 -6.35 -14.58 13.76
CA HIS A 58 -7.13 -14.20 14.92
C HIS A 58 -6.55 -12.94 15.54
N SER A 59 -7.36 -11.90 15.58
CA SER A 59 -6.90 -10.58 16.00
C SER A 59 -7.93 -9.88 16.88
N SER A 60 -7.45 -9.07 17.80
CA SER A 60 -8.25 -8.22 18.67
C SER A 60 -7.81 -6.77 18.54
N LEU A 61 -8.76 -5.87 18.30
CA LEU A 61 -8.52 -4.43 18.26
C LEU A 61 -9.05 -3.82 19.55
N LEU A 62 -8.15 -3.24 20.35
CA LEU A 62 -8.45 -2.54 21.59
C LEU A 62 -8.53 -1.04 21.31
N VAL A 63 -9.59 -0.40 21.79
CA VAL A 63 -9.81 1.03 21.70
C VAL A 63 -10.16 1.61 23.08
N PRO A 64 -10.00 2.93 23.32
CA PRO A 64 -10.36 3.54 24.59
C PRO A 64 -11.82 3.30 24.98
N ALA A 65 -12.08 3.21 26.28
CA ALA A 65 -13.45 3.11 26.78
C ALA A 65 -14.33 4.28 26.31
N GLY A 66 -15.58 4.00 25.97
CA GLY A 66 -16.52 5.00 25.47
C GLY A 66 -16.37 5.37 23.99
N THR A 67 -15.36 4.83 23.28
CA THR A 67 -15.16 5.12 21.84
C THR A 67 -16.43 4.82 21.00
N PHE A 68 -17.12 3.72 21.29
CA PHE A 68 -18.33 3.34 20.55
C PHE A 68 -19.54 4.25 20.84
N SER A 69 -19.56 4.91 21.98
CA SER A 69 -20.66 5.79 22.41
C SER A 69 -20.49 7.23 21.96
N GLN A 70 -19.31 7.62 21.49
CA GLN A 70 -18.96 8.99 21.14
C GLN A 70 -19.03 9.21 19.62
N LYS A 71 -19.97 10.04 19.15
CA LYS A 71 -20.03 10.41 17.72
C LYS A 71 -18.73 11.07 17.20
N SER A 72 -18.05 11.84 18.04
CA SER A 72 -16.76 12.47 17.75
C SER A 72 -15.64 11.47 17.48
N ALA A 73 -15.73 10.26 18.01
CA ALA A 73 -14.74 9.20 17.82
C ALA A 73 -14.97 8.34 16.55
N SER A 74 -16.04 8.61 15.78
CA SER A 74 -16.39 7.78 14.61
C SER A 74 -15.29 7.78 13.53
N GLY A 75 -14.65 8.91 13.31
CA GLY A 75 -13.51 9.04 12.38
C GLY A 75 -12.30 8.23 12.82
N PHE A 76 -11.95 8.30 14.10
CA PHE A 76 -10.89 7.49 14.69
C PHE A 76 -11.20 5.99 14.61
N LEU A 77 -12.41 5.59 14.97
CA LEU A 77 -12.83 4.18 14.93
C LEU A 77 -12.75 3.63 13.50
N LYS A 78 -13.26 4.38 12.52
CA LYS A 78 -13.14 4.00 11.10
C LYS A 78 -11.67 3.86 10.70
N ALA A 79 -10.85 4.87 10.94
CA ALA A 79 -9.45 4.87 10.53
C ALA A 79 -8.66 3.73 11.18
N THR A 80 -8.86 3.48 12.49
CA THR A 80 -8.15 2.41 13.20
C THR A 80 -8.58 1.01 12.74
N VAL A 81 -9.86 0.80 12.41
CA VAL A 81 -10.36 -0.45 11.82
C VAL A 81 -9.78 -0.64 10.41
N ASP A 82 -9.86 0.37 9.55
CA ASP A 82 -9.35 0.33 8.19
C ASP A 82 -7.83 0.02 8.16
N THR A 83 -7.05 0.70 9.01
CA THR A 83 -5.60 0.45 9.13
C THR A 83 -5.31 -0.95 9.67
N SER A 84 -6.07 -1.42 10.66
CA SER A 84 -5.90 -2.77 11.21
C SER A 84 -6.15 -3.84 10.14
N LEU A 85 -7.23 -3.73 9.39
CA LEU A 85 -7.56 -4.66 8.31
C LEU A 85 -6.51 -4.62 7.20
N MET A 86 -6.03 -3.44 6.84
CA MET A 86 -4.96 -3.27 5.83
C MET A 86 -3.66 -3.96 6.27
N LEU A 87 -3.23 -3.75 7.52
CA LEU A 87 -2.04 -4.39 8.07
C LEU A 87 -2.17 -5.92 8.09
N LEU A 88 -3.28 -6.43 8.62
CA LEU A 88 -3.54 -7.88 8.67
C LEU A 88 -3.56 -8.50 7.29
N TYR A 89 -4.22 -7.85 6.33
CA TYR A 89 -4.26 -8.31 4.94
C TYR A 89 -2.86 -8.34 4.32
N ALA A 90 -2.09 -7.24 4.43
CA ALA A 90 -0.75 -7.14 3.88
C ALA A 90 0.21 -8.20 4.44
N MET A 91 0.10 -8.50 5.74
CA MET A 91 0.94 -9.49 6.40
C MET A 91 0.53 -10.92 6.00
N ARG A 92 -0.77 -11.21 6.00
CA ARG A 92 -1.30 -12.55 5.73
C ARG A 92 -1.16 -12.96 4.27
N SER A 93 -1.33 -12.02 3.33
CA SER A 93 -1.29 -12.31 1.89
C SER A 93 0.13 -12.43 1.32
N ALA A 94 1.14 -11.89 2.01
CA ALA A 94 2.51 -11.81 1.50
C ALA A 94 3.14 -13.16 1.14
N ALA A 95 2.79 -14.24 1.86
CA ALA A 95 3.26 -15.59 1.57
C ALA A 95 2.54 -16.25 0.37
N GLY A 96 1.48 -15.62 -0.17
CA GLY A 96 0.61 -16.17 -1.22
C GLY A 96 0.67 -15.40 -2.55
N ASP A 97 1.85 -15.00 -3.00
CA ASP A 97 2.05 -14.27 -4.25
C ASP A 97 1.19 -12.98 -4.39
N THR A 98 0.82 -12.37 -3.25
CA THR A 98 -0.11 -11.24 -3.19
C THR A 98 0.43 -10.15 -2.28
N LEU A 99 0.52 -8.93 -2.78
CA LEU A 99 1.09 -7.77 -2.09
C LEU A 99 0.15 -6.57 -2.19
N LEU A 100 0.12 -5.74 -1.15
CA LEU A 100 -0.42 -4.40 -1.23
C LEU A 100 0.67 -3.43 -1.68
N PHE A 101 0.36 -2.57 -2.66
CA PHE A 101 1.29 -1.57 -3.17
C PHE A 101 0.84 -0.17 -2.79
N HIS A 102 1.75 0.64 -2.26
CA HIS A 102 1.52 2.08 -2.15
C HIS A 102 1.70 2.73 -3.52
N SER A 103 0.64 2.74 -4.33
CA SER A 103 0.63 3.22 -5.71
C SER A 103 -0.68 3.91 -6.08
N SER A 104 -0.62 4.82 -7.05
CA SER A 104 -1.80 5.26 -7.78
C SER A 104 -1.89 4.45 -9.08
N THR A 105 -3.05 3.89 -9.37
CA THR A 105 -3.24 2.91 -10.45
C THR A 105 -4.38 3.34 -11.37
N ILE A 106 -4.07 3.44 -12.66
CA ILE A 106 -5.04 3.73 -13.71
C ILE A 106 -5.20 2.52 -14.63
N VAL A 107 -6.31 2.49 -15.37
CA VAL A 107 -6.60 1.50 -16.40
C VAL A 107 -6.78 2.20 -17.74
N LYS A 108 -6.17 1.63 -18.78
CA LYS A 108 -6.35 2.03 -20.17
C LYS A 108 -6.25 0.79 -21.07
N ASP A 109 -7.15 0.67 -22.03
CA ASP A 109 -7.16 -0.42 -23.03
C ASP A 109 -7.06 -1.83 -22.41
N GLY A 110 -7.79 -2.06 -21.29
CA GLY A 110 -7.82 -3.34 -20.60
C GLY A 110 -6.57 -3.70 -19.81
N LYS A 111 -5.59 -2.80 -19.68
CA LYS A 111 -4.37 -2.98 -18.86
C LYS A 111 -4.30 -1.93 -17.78
N ALA A 112 -3.68 -2.29 -16.65
CA ALA A 112 -3.42 -1.38 -15.56
C ALA A 112 -1.98 -0.87 -15.58
N TYR A 113 -1.81 0.39 -15.18
CA TYR A 113 -0.52 1.06 -15.06
C TYR A 113 -0.38 1.62 -13.64
N LEU A 114 0.69 1.23 -12.95
CA LEU A 114 0.92 1.57 -11.55
C LEU A 114 2.00 2.66 -11.46
N PHE A 115 1.70 3.73 -10.74
CA PHE A 115 2.64 4.82 -10.46
C PHE A 115 3.12 4.71 -9.02
N LEU A 116 4.43 4.43 -8.86
CA LEU A 116 5.11 4.28 -7.59
C LEU A 116 5.85 5.58 -7.22
N GLY A 117 6.12 5.75 -5.93
CA GLY A 117 6.89 6.86 -5.39
C GLY A 117 6.57 7.09 -3.91
N LYS A 118 7.46 7.76 -3.20
CA LYS A 118 7.23 8.15 -1.80
C LYS A 118 5.97 9.03 -1.67
N SER A 119 5.44 9.15 -0.46
CA SER A 119 4.38 10.14 -0.18
C SER A 119 4.81 11.51 -0.66
N GLY A 120 3.90 12.27 -1.27
CA GLY A 120 4.20 13.60 -1.83
C GLY A 120 4.96 13.63 -3.17
N THR A 121 5.36 12.49 -3.75
CA THR A 121 6.05 12.45 -5.05
C THR A 121 5.16 12.92 -6.23
N GLY A 122 3.82 12.85 -6.08
CA GLY A 122 2.88 13.27 -7.12
C GLY A 122 2.19 12.12 -7.84
N LYS A 123 2.08 10.93 -7.23
CA LYS A 123 1.38 9.77 -7.82
C LYS A 123 -0.04 10.11 -8.27
N SER A 124 -0.88 10.61 -7.37
CA SER A 124 -2.27 11.00 -7.68
C SER A 124 -2.34 12.18 -8.66
N THR A 125 -1.35 13.09 -8.62
CA THR A 125 -1.24 14.17 -9.62
C THR A 125 -1.00 13.60 -11.01
N HIS A 126 -0.07 12.64 -11.14
CA HIS A 126 0.24 12.02 -12.43
C HIS A 126 -0.93 11.19 -12.97
N SER A 127 -1.61 10.42 -12.12
CA SER A 127 -2.86 9.74 -12.49
C SER A 127 -3.95 10.74 -12.94
N GLY A 128 -4.10 11.86 -12.24
CA GLY A 128 -5.00 12.94 -12.61
C GLY A 128 -4.66 13.59 -13.95
N LEU A 129 -3.37 13.67 -14.34
CA LEU A 129 -2.93 14.11 -15.66
C LEU A 129 -3.31 13.09 -16.74
N TRP A 130 -3.15 11.79 -16.48
CA TRP A 130 -3.61 10.75 -17.40
C TRP A 130 -5.13 10.82 -17.64
N LEU A 131 -5.91 10.95 -16.56
CA LEU A 131 -7.38 11.06 -16.65
C LEU A 131 -7.84 12.26 -17.48
N ARG A 132 -7.07 13.37 -17.48
CA ARG A 132 -7.44 14.60 -18.21
C ARG A 132 -6.96 14.63 -19.66
N HIS A 133 -5.82 14.00 -19.96
CA HIS A 133 -5.13 14.20 -21.23
C HIS A 133 -5.01 12.94 -22.08
N ILE A 134 -5.38 11.77 -21.56
CA ILE A 134 -5.28 10.49 -22.27
C ILE A 134 -6.64 9.83 -22.30
N GLU A 135 -7.24 9.83 -23.47
CA GLU A 135 -8.58 9.28 -23.68
C GLU A 135 -8.67 7.80 -23.30
N GLY A 136 -9.82 7.37 -22.77
CA GLY A 136 -10.06 6.00 -22.34
C GLY A 136 -9.41 5.62 -21.01
N THR A 137 -8.70 6.56 -20.34
CA THR A 137 -8.11 6.32 -19.02
C THR A 137 -9.16 6.43 -17.90
N ARG A 138 -9.09 5.52 -16.95
CA ARG A 138 -9.90 5.57 -15.71
C ARG A 138 -9.08 5.18 -14.50
N LEU A 139 -9.44 5.72 -13.34
CA LEU A 139 -8.79 5.40 -12.07
C LEU A 139 -9.28 4.03 -11.58
N LEU A 140 -8.37 3.15 -11.14
CA LEU A 140 -8.69 1.89 -10.48
C LEU A 140 -8.56 2.01 -8.96
N ASN A 141 -7.43 2.56 -8.48
CA ASN A 141 -7.16 2.78 -7.06
C ASN A 141 -6.12 3.88 -6.90
N ASP A 142 -6.17 4.69 -5.83
CA ASP A 142 -5.27 5.82 -5.64
C ASP A 142 -4.37 5.72 -4.40
N ASP A 143 -4.25 4.52 -3.79
CA ASP A 143 -3.40 4.37 -2.60
C ASP A 143 -2.84 2.96 -2.42
N ASN A 144 -3.69 1.96 -2.15
CA ASN A 144 -3.25 0.60 -1.82
C ASN A 144 -3.98 -0.47 -2.66
N PRO A 145 -3.76 -0.56 -3.99
CA PRO A 145 -4.25 -1.66 -4.80
C PRO A 145 -3.61 -2.99 -4.38
N VAL A 146 -4.30 -4.08 -4.66
CA VAL A 146 -3.79 -5.44 -4.47
C VAL A 146 -3.09 -5.89 -5.75
N VAL A 147 -1.81 -6.21 -5.66
CA VAL A 147 -1.01 -6.78 -6.76
C VAL A 147 -0.74 -8.24 -6.48
N TYR A 148 -0.95 -9.09 -7.46
CA TYR A 148 -0.72 -10.52 -7.32
C TYR A 148 -0.23 -11.16 -8.64
N VAL A 149 0.32 -12.36 -8.54
CA VAL A 149 0.72 -13.14 -9.71
C VAL A 149 -0.15 -14.38 -9.76
N THR A 150 -0.81 -14.61 -10.90
CA THR A 150 -1.67 -15.80 -11.08
C THR A 150 -0.82 -17.08 -11.11
N PRO A 151 -1.43 -18.26 -10.93
CA PRO A 151 -0.71 -19.54 -11.07
C PRO A 151 -0.01 -19.72 -12.42
N GLU A 152 -0.53 -19.08 -13.48
CA GLU A 152 0.04 -19.08 -14.83
C GLU A 152 1.19 -18.06 -15.00
N GLY A 153 1.52 -17.28 -13.95
CA GLY A 153 2.60 -16.31 -13.94
C GLY A 153 2.20 -14.94 -14.49
N THR A 154 0.90 -14.64 -14.62
CA THR A 154 0.44 -13.33 -15.10
C THR A 154 0.35 -12.33 -13.95
N PRO A 155 1.06 -11.18 -14.01
CA PRO A 155 0.92 -10.10 -13.05
C PRO A 155 -0.43 -9.40 -13.19
N MET A 156 -1.17 -9.32 -12.09
CA MET A 156 -2.48 -8.72 -12.02
C MET A 156 -2.53 -7.65 -10.94
N VAL A 157 -3.42 -6.69 -11.09
CA VAL A 157 -3.76 -5.73 -10.05
C VAL A 157 -5.28 -5.60 -9.91
N SER A 158 -5.73 -5.60 -8.68
CA SER A 158 -7.13 -5.40 -8.30
C SER A 158 -7.29 -4.10 -7.50
N GLY A 159 -8.44 -3.46 -7.64
CA GLY A 159 -8.87 -2.42 -6.71
C GLY A 159 -9.00 -2.95 -5.28
N SER A 160 -9.04 -2.05 -4.32
CA SER A 160 -9.12 -2.39 -2.90
C SER A 160 -10.03 -1.40 -2.16
N PRO A 161 -10.43 -1.71 -0.91
CA PRO A 161 -11.13 -0.74 -0.06
C PRO A 161 -10.23 0.40 0.44
N TRP A 162 -8.92 0.33 0.23
CA TRP A 162 -7.94 1.32 0.67
C TRP A 162 -7.50 2.19 -0.50
N SER A 163 -8.24 3.25 -0.77
CA SER A 163 -8.02 4.16 -1.91
C SER A 163 -7.58 5.58 -1.51
N GLY A 164 -7.07 5.74 -0.30
CA GLY A 164 -6.55 7.01 0.19
C GLY A 164 -7.60 8.12 0.25
N LYS A 165 -7.20 9.32 -0.20
CA LYS A 165 -8.07 10.52 -0.19
C LYS A 165 -9.09 10.53 -1.32
N THR A 166 -8.90 9.72 -2.35
CA THR A 166 -9.81 9.63 -3.50
C THR A 166 -10.76 8.45 -3.30
N PRO A 167 -12.07 8.66 -3.10
CA PRO A 167 -13.03 7.56 -2.98
C PRO A 167 -13.10 6.77 -4.29
N CYS A 168 -12.39 5.65 -4.37
CA CYS A 168 -12.33 4.79 -5.54
C CYS A 168 -12.33 3.32 -5.12
N TYR A 169 -13.52 2.82 -4.76
CA TYR A 169 -13.70 1.46 -4.23
C TYR A 169 -14.19 0.53 -5.34
N LYS A 170 -13.28 0.13 -6.23
CA LYS A 170 -13.62 -0.72 -7.37
C LYS A 170 -13.25 -2.17 -7.08
N ASN A 171 -14.20 -3.07 -7.34
CA ASN A 171 -13.97 -4.51 -7.36
C ASN A 171 -13.75 -4.99 -8.79
N GLU A 172 -12.64 -4.54 -9.36
CA GLU A 172 -12.22 -4.83 -10.73
C GLU A 172 -10.74 -5.20 -10.73
N GLU A 173 -10.32 -6.04 -11.66
CA GLU A 173 -8.94 -6.49 -11.79
C GLU A 173 -8.47 -6.46 -13.24
N TYR A 174 -7.17 -6.20 -13.44
CA TYR A 174 -6.57 -6.04 -14.76
C TYR A 174 -5.14 -6.58 -14.78
N PRO A 175 -4.69 -7.13 -15.95
CA PRO A 175 -3.29 -7.43 -16.15
C PRO A 175 -2.46 -6.15 -16.09
N ILE A 176 -1.28 -6.24 -15.48
CA ILE A 176 -0.37 -5.11 -15.36
C ILE A 176 0.34 -4.87 -16.70
N GLY A 177 0.13 -3.70 -17.30
CA GLY A 177 0.82 -3.27 -18.53
C GLY A 177 2.23 -2.77 -18.27
N ALA A 178 2.41 -1.93 -17.24
CA ALA A 178 3.71 -1.44 -16.77
C ALA A 178 3.63 -0.89 -15.35
N ILE A 179 4.80 -0.83 -14.69
CA ILE A 179 5.00 -0.16 -13.40
C ILE A 179 5.99 1.00 -13.62
N VAL A 180 5.67 2.18 -13.11
CA VAL A 180 6.45 3.40 -13.33
C VAL A 180 6.82 4.04 -12.00
N GLN A 181 8.10 4.11 -11.68
CA GLN A 181 8.65 4.86 -10.55
C GLN A 181 8.72 6.34 -10.91
N LEU A 182 7.96 7.17 -10.21
CA LEU A 182 7.99 8.62 -10.39
C LEU A 182 9.12 9.25 -9.59
N ARG A 183 9.74 10.28 -10.17
CA ARG A 183 10.70 11.15 -9.51
C ARG A 183 10.49 12.60 -10.00
N GLN A 184 10.36 13.53 -9.06
CA GLN A 184 10.29 14.95 -9.40
C GLN A 184 11.62 15.41 -10.00
N ALA A 185 11.55 16.09 -11.15
CA ALA A 185 12.71 16.56 -11.88
C ALA A 185 12.36 17.83 -12.68
N PRO A 186 13.34 18.63 -13.11
CA PRO A 186 13.12 19.85 -13.88
C PRO A 186 12.77 19.59 -15.37
N GLU A 187 12.81 18.33 -15.81
CA GLU A 187 12.47 17.93 -17.17
C GLU A 187 11.78 16.56 -17.21
N ASN A 188 11.01 16.30 -18.27
CA ASN A 188 10.32 15.02 -18.45
C ASN A 188 11.24 14.04 -19.21
N LYS A 189 11.61 12.94 -18.56
CA LYS A 189 12.43 11.88 -19.14
C LYS A 189 12.02 10.52 -18.62
N ILE A 190 11.81 9.56 -19.52
CA ILE A 190 11.46 8.18 -19.17
C ILE A 190 12.52 7.20 -19.66
N ARG A 191 12.81 6.19 -18.88
CA ARG A 191 13.71 5.09 -19.24
C ARG A 191 13.28 3.77 -18.57
N LYS A 192 13.67 2.66 -19.17
CA LYS A 192 13.55 1.37 -18.50
C LYS A 192 14.45 1.32 -17.27
N GLN A 193 13.99 0.64 -16.23
CA GLN A 193 14.80 0.34 -15.05
C GLN A 193 15.63 -0.92 -15.27
N THR A 194 16.79 -0.98 -14.63
CA THR A 194 17.55 -2.22 -14.44
C THR A 194 16.81 -3.14 -13.45
N VAL A 195 17.20 -4.42 -13.38
CA VAL A 195 16.62 -5.39 -12.43
C VAL A 195 16.75 -4.91 -10.98
N ILE A 196 17.91 -4.37 -10.61
CA ILE A 196 18.18 -3.88 -9.25
C ILE A 196 17.29 -2.67 -8.93
N GLU A 197 17.20 -1.70 -9.84
CA GLU A 197 16.32 -0.53 -9.66
C GLU A 197 14.86 -0.95 -9.54
N SER A 198 14.42 -1.91 -10.34
CA SER A 198 13.08 -2.47 -10.31
C SER A 198 12.78 -3.11 -8.95
N TYR A 199 13.71 -3.90 -8.44
CA TYR A 199 13.58 -4.51 -7.12
C TYR A 199 13.42 -3.45 -6.02
N VAL A 200 14.28 -2.45 -6.01
CA VAL A 200 14.22 -1.36 -5.02
C VAL A 200 12.91 -0.58 -5.13
N SER A 201 12.47 -0.24 -6.34
CA SER A 201 11.22 0.50 -6.59
C SER A 201 10.00 -0.26 -6.07
N ILE A 202 9.90 -1.55 -6.36
CA ILE A 202 8.79 -2.38 -5.88
C ILE A 202 8.91 -2.56 -4.36
N LYS A 203 10.07 -2.96 -3.85
CA LYS A 203 10.26 -3.24 -2.42
C LYS A 203 9.91 -2.06 -1.52
N THR A 204 10.24 -0.84 -1.95
CA THR A 204 9.92 0.39 -1.21
C THR A 204 8.47 0.81 -1.32
N SER A 205 7.72 0.23 -2.24
CA SER A 205 6.29 0.50 -2.46
C SER A 205 5.37 -0.60 -1.90
N VAL A 206 5.93 -1.73 -1.43
CA VAL A 206 5.15 -2.79 -0.80
C VAL A 206 4.73 -2.37 0.60
N SER A 207 3.42 -2.40 0.86
CA SER A 207 2.85 -2.21 2.19
C SER A 207 3.02 -3.48 3.02
N GLY A 208 3.18 -3.32 4.33
CA GLY A 208 3.41 -4.43 5.25
C GLY A 208 4.88 -4.52 5.68
N LYS A 209 5.11 -5.29 6.72
CA LYS A 209 6.39 -5.35 7.43
C LYS A 209 7.09 -6.68 7.18
N ALA A 210 8.34 -6.62 6.75
CA ALA A 210 9.16 -7.78 6.39
C ALA A 210 10.11 -8.22 7.52
N TRP A 211 9.67 -8.13 8.79
CA TRP A 211 10.50 -8.56 9.92
C TRP A 211 10.42 -10.07 10.22
N GLU A 212 9.40 -10.76 9.72
CA GLU A 212 9.28 -12.20 9.80
C GLU A 212 9.82 -12.83 8.52
N LYS A 213 10.59 -13.91 8.69
CA LYS A 213 11.24 -14.58 7.55
C LYS A 213 10.24 -15.01 6.47
N GLU A 214 9.12 -15.61 6.87
CA GLU A 214 8.09 -16.08 5.94
C GLU A 214 7.50 -14.95 5.11
N ILE A 215 7.21 -13.80 5.74
CA ILE A 215 6.69 -12.61 5.06
C ILE A 215 7.76 -12.02 4.13
N ALA A 216 9.01 -11.91 4.62
CA ALA A 216 10.12 -11.40 3.84
C ALA A 216 10.42 -12.25 2.60
N ASP A 217 10.41 -13.57 2.76
CA ASP A 217 10.63 -14.54 1.69
C ASP A 217 9.47 -14.49 0.66
N GLY A 218 8.21 -14.42 1.13
CA GLY A 218 7.05 -14.29 0.24
C GLY A 218 7.04 -12.98 -0.54
N GLN A 219 7.33 -11.85 0.11
CA GLN A 219 7.50 -10.58 -0.58
C GLN A 219 8.60 -10.65 -1.64
N HIS A 220 9.76 -11.23 -1.29
CA HIS A 220 10.89 -11.37 -2.20
C HIS A 220 10.51 -12.19 -3.44
N GLN A 221 9.94 -13.38 -3.25
CA GLN A 221 9.52 -14.26 -4.34
C GLN A 221 8.50 -13.59 -5.28
N THR A 222 7.52 -12.88 -4.70
CA THR A 222 6.51 -12.16 -5.50
C THR A 222 7.14 -11.02 -6.30
N ILE A 223 8.07 -10.27 -5.69
CA ILE A 223 8.80 -9.19 -6.37
C ILE A 223 9.63 -9.74 -7.54
N GLU A 224 10.31 -10.86 -7.38
CA GLU A 224 11.07 -11.51 -8.46
C GLU A 224 10.17 -11.92 -9.63
N LYS A 225 9.01 -12.54 -9.33
CA LYS A 225 8.01 -12.90 -10.35
C LYS A 225 7.50 -11.66 -11.11
N LEU A 226 7.19 -10.57 -10.39
CA LEU A 226 6.74 -9.31 -10.99
C LEU A 226 7.81 -8.70 -11.92
N ILE A 227 9.06 -8.66 -11.49
CA ILE A 227 10.17 -8.13 -12.31
C ILE A 227 10.36 -8.97 -13.58
N GLY A 228 10.27 -10.29 -13.47
CA GLY A 228 10.40 -11.20 -14.60
C GLY A 228 9.28 -11.09 -15.65
N ALA A 229 8.09 -10.66 -15.24
CA ALA A 229 6.91 -10.65 -16.08
C ALA A 229 6.35 -9.26 -16.41
N THR A 230 6.91 -8.17 -15.84
CA THR A 230 6.40 -6.81 -16.01
C THR A 230 7.49 -5.86 -16.48
N ARG A 231 7.12 -4.89 -17.31
CA ARG A 231 8.02 -3.81 -17.72
C ARG A 231 8.02 -2.70 -16.65
N LEU A 232 9.21 -2.35 -16.16
CA LEU A 232 9.39 -1.29 -15.17
C LEU A 232 10.18 -0.10 -15.76
N TYR A 233 9.70 1.09 -15.43
CA TYR A 233 10.27 2.35 -15.92
C TYR A 233 10.50 3.31 -14.76
N GLN A 234 11.46 4.22 -14.95
CA GLN A 234 11.60 5.45 -14.17
C GLN A 234 11.15 6.62 -15.02
N LEU A 235 10.25 7.44 -14.47
CA LEU A 235 9.84 8.70 -15.05
C LEU A 235 10.32 9.85 -14.14
N ASP A 236 11.29 10.58 -14.62
CA ASP A 236 11.66 11.89 -14.11
C ASP A 236 10.70 12.91 -14.71
N CYS A 237 9.98 13.70 -13.89
CA CYS A 237 8.90 14.50 -14.46
C CYS A 237 8.54 15.77 -13.70
N LEU A 238 8.02 16.71 -14.46
CA LEU A 238 7.22 17.85 -14.02
C LEU A 238 5.75 17.42 -13.81
N PRO A 239 4.96 18.16 -13.04
CA PRO A 239 3.52 17.91 -12.87
C PRO A 239 2.70 18.52 -14.03
N ASP A 240 3.00 18.13 -15.28
CA ASP A 240 2.38 18.68 -16.49
C ASP A 240 1.84 17.61 -17.46
N ALA A 241 1.09 18.06 -18.46
CA ALA A 241 0.53 17.18 -19.48
C ALA A 241 1.61 16.46 -20.30
N GLY A 242 2.77 17.08 -20.50
CA GLY A 242 3.89 16.50 -21.24
C GLY A 242 4.41 15.23 -20.56
N ALA A 243 4.46 15.19 -19.25
CA ALA A 243 4.84 14.01 -18.47
C ALA A 243 3.88 12.83 -18.74
N ALA A 244 2.57 13.07 -18.69
CA ALA A 244 1.57 12.03 -18.93
C ALA A 244 1.61 11.51 -20.37
N LEU A 245 1.73 12.40 -21.34
CA LEU A 245 1.81 12.06 -22.78
C LEU A 245 3.08 11.24 -23.06
N LEU A 246 4.25 11.69 -22.59
CA LEU A 246 5.53 10.97 -22.75
C LEU A 246 5.45 9.57 -22.12
N CYS A 247 4.89 9.48 -20.91
CA CYS A 247 4.71 8.23 -20.21
C CYS A 247 3.81 7.28 -21.00
N SER A 248 2.62 7.73 -21.40
CA SER A 248 1.65 6.93 -22.13
C SER A 248 2.22 6.41 -23.46
N GLN A 249 2.84 7.27 -24.26
CA GLN A 249 3.45 6.89 -25.54
C GLN A 249 4.56 5.84 -25.39
N THR A 250 5.28 5.85 -24.25
CA THR A 250 6.40 4.94 -24.03
C THR A 250 5.93 3.57 -23.50
N ILE A 251 4.94 3.53 -22.60
CA ILE A 251 4.60 2.29 -21.87
C ILE A 251 3.41 1.54 -22.45
N SER A 252 2.60 2.16 -23.31
CA SER A 252 1.43 1.52 -23.94
C SER A 252 1.77 0.71 -25.20
N LEU A 253 3.04 0.61 -25.55
CA LEU A 253 3.54 -0.16 -26.69
C LEU A 253 3.54 -1.67 -26.46
#